data_a4117edd091ffc06955b9bc2c0a500f7
#
_entry.id   a4117edd091ffc06955b9bc2c0a500f7
#
_cell.length_a   1.000
_cell.length_b   1.000
_cell.length_c   1.000
_cell.angle_alpha   90.00
_cell.angle_beta   90.00
_cell.angle_gamma   90.00
#
_symmetry.space_group_name_H-M   'P 1'
#
loop_
_entity.id
_entity.type
_entity.pdbx_description
1 polymer ?
#
loop_
_entity_poly.entity_id
_entity_poly.type
_entity_poly.pdbx_seq_one_letter_code
_entity_poly.pdbx_strand_id
1 'polypeptide(L)'
;MSEQFNFEAFAEAQGVDFREYLSMIAAKLPKVDENSRAIQERISAIYEQYPRVMGLFDREAVSALTEAECAAVIEIASLRNQRTEIEMEAAYFRGCYDSVSYLRKAGIL
;
A
#
# COMPACT_ATOMS: atom_id res chain seq x y z
N MET A 1 26.09 -13.07 -26.06
CA MET A 1 24.71 -13.28 -26.44
C MET A 1 23.80 -13.27 -25.23
N SER A 2 22.72 -12.64 -25.31
CA SER A 2 21.77 -12.62 -24.22
C SER A 2 21.00 -13.94 -24.18
N GLU A 3 20.93 -14.52 -23.01
CA GLU A 3 20.06 -15.64 -22.78
C GLU A 3 18.62 -15.15 -22.72
N GLN A 4 17.72 -16.08 -22.92
CA GLN A 4 16.30 -15.79 -22.80
C GLN A 4 15.99 -15.45 -21.35
N PHE A 5 15.40 -14.26 -21.13
CA PHE A 5 15.05 -13.82 -19.80
C PHE A 5 13.85 -14.59 -19.28
N ASN A 6 13.97 -15.15 -18.09
CA ASN A 6 12.89 -15.84 -17.41
C ASN A 6 12.34 -14.97 -16.29
N PHE A 7 11.25 -14.25 -16.58
CA PHE A 7 10.62 -13.35 -15.62
C PHE A 7 10.07 -14.12 -14.42
N GLU A 8 9.50 -15.29 -14.61
CA GLU A 8 8.93 -16.09 -13.52
C GLU A 8 9.99 -16.50 -12.51
N ALA A 9 11.13 -16.99 -12.99
CA ALA A 9 12.24 -17.36 -12.11
C ALA A 9 12.80 -16.13 -11.38
N PHE A 10 12.89 -15.00 -12.05
CA PHE A 10 13.33 -13.76 -11.43
C PHE A 10 12.35 -13.32 -10.33
N ALA A 11 11.05 -13.30 -10.64
CA ALA A 11 10.04 -12.88 -9.68
C ALA A 11 10.00 -13.80 -8.46
N GLU A 12 10.17 -15.10 -8.66
CA GLU A 12 10.21 -16.08 -7.58
C GLU A 12 11.42 -15.88 -6.68
N ALA A 13 12.60 -15.70 -7.27
CA ALA A 13 13.84 -15.46 -6.54
C ALA A 13 13.81 -14.16 -5.75
N GLN A 14 13.12 -13.14 -6.25
CA GLN A 14 13.02 -11.82 -5.63
C GLN A 14 11.77 -11.66 -4.76
N GLY A 15 11.00 -12.71 -4.53
CA GLY A 15 9.70 -12.61 -3.87
C GLY A 15 9.71 -11.88 -2.54
N VAL A 16 10.71 -12.14 -1.68
CA VAL A 16 10.83 -11.45 -0.37
C VAL A 16 11.23 -10.00 -0.57
N ASP A 17 12.23 -9.74 -1.41
CA ASP A 17 12.70 -8.39 -1.71
C ASP A 17 11.63 -7.57 -2.40
N PHE A 18 10.78 -8.22 -3.21
CA PHE A 18 9.67 -7.55 -3.88
C PHE A 18 8.65 -7.02 -2.88
N ARG A 19 8.31 -7.81 -1.86
CA ARG A 19 7.38 -7.36 -0.82
C ARG A 19 7.95 -6.19 -0.02
N GLU A 20 9.24 -6.25 0.30
CA GLU A 20 9.92 -5.14 0.97
C GLU A 20 9.92 -3.89 0.10
N TYR A 21 10.13 -4.05 -1.20
CA TYR A 21 10.09 -2.98 -2.17
C TYR A 21 8.71 -2.29 -2.18
N LEU A 22 7.63 -3.07 -2.24
CA LEU A 22 6.27 -2.53 -2.19
C LEU A 22 5.98 -1.83 -0.87
N SER A 23 6.42 -2.41 0.25
CA SER A 23 6.26 -1.80 1.57
C SER A 23 7.00 -0.48 1.68
N MET A 24 8.18 -0.39 1.08
CA MET A 24 8.96 0.83 1.06
C MET A 24 8.28 1.94 0.26
N ILE A 25 7.70 1.60 -0.89
CA ILE A 25 6.93 2.56 -1.69
C ILE A 25 5.74 3.08 -0.88
N ALA A 26 4.97 2.19 -0.27
CA ALA A 26 3.81 2.56 0.54
C ALA A 26 4.20 3.43 1.73
N ALA A 27 5.31 3.13 2.40
CA ALA A 27 5.79 3.89 3.55
C ALA A 27 6.24 5.30 3.17
N LYS A 28 6.78 5.48 1.97
CA LYS A 28 7.25 6.79 1.49
C LYS A 28 6.12 7.67 0.96
N LEU A 29 5.01 7.08 0.51
CA LEU A 29 3.92 7.81 -0.12
C LEU A 29 3.41 9.00 0.69
N PRO A 30 3.12 8.86 2.00
CA PRO A 30 2.63 10.01 2.78
C PRO A 30 3.63 11.16 2.87
N LYS A 31 4.91 10.91 2.60
CA LYS A 31 5.95 11.94 2.63
C LYS A 31 6.01 12.74 1.33
N VAL A 32 5.60 12.13 0.22
CA VAL A 32 5.77 12.72 -1.12
C VAL A 32 4.44 12.99 -1.82
N ASP A 33 3.36 12.36 -1.40
CA ASP A 33 2.03 12.53 -1.99
C ASP A 33 1.09 13.17 -0.97
N GLU A 34 0.60 14.35 -1.29
CA GLU A 34 -0.29 15.10 -0.43
C GLU A 34 -1.62 14.38 -0.18
N ASN A 35 -2.19 13.73 -1.18
CA ASN A 35 -3.44 12.99 -1.04
C ASN A 35 -3.25 11.78 -0.12
N SER A 36 -2.15 11.06 -0.26
CA SER A 36 -1.82 9.93 0.61
C SER A 36 -1.67 10.38 2.06
N ARG A 37 -0.97 11.50 2.27
CA ARG A 37 -0.80 12.07 3.62
C ARG A 37 -2.12 12.49 4.23
N ALA A 38 -2.99 13.14 3.45
CA ALA A 38 -4.30 13.57 3.94
C ALA A 38 -5.16 12.37 4.35
N ILE A 39 -5.12 11.29 3.59
CA ILE A 39 -5.84 10.04 3.92
C ILE A 39 -5.29 9.46 5.23
N GLN A 40 -3.99 9.38 5.37
CA GLN A 40 -3.35 8.85 6.58
C GLN A 40 -3.72 9.68 7.81
N GLU A 41 -3.66 11.00 7.71
CA GLU A 41 -4.02 11.90 8.80
C GLU A 41 -5.49 11.75 9.18
N ARG A 42 -6.37 11.61 8.21
CA ARG A 42 -7.79 11.42 8.47
C ARG A 42 -8.06 10.08 9.16
N ILE A 43 -7.42 9.00 8.72
CA ILE A 43 -7.54 7.69 9.37
C ILE A 43 -7.07 7.78 10.83
N SER A 44 -5.93 8.41 11.07
CA SER A 44 -5.39 8.57 12.41
C SER A 44 -6.33 9.38 13.30
N ALA A 45 -6.92 10.44 12.77
CA ALA A 45 -7.88 11.27 13.51
C ALA A 45 -9.13 10.48 13.89
N ILE A 46 -9.63 9.65 12.99
CA ILE A 46 -10.80 8.80 13.26
C ILE A 46 -10.49 7.79 14.35
N TYR A 47 -9.34 7.13 14.30
CA TYR A 47 -8.92 6.17 15.31
C TYR A 47 -8.72 6.82 16.68
N GLU A 48 -8.21 8.04 16.70
CA GLU A 48 -8.06 8.80 17.93
C GLU A 48 -9.41 9.16 18.56
N GLN A 49 -10.35 9.56 17.71
CA GLN A 49 -11.71 9.90 18.15
C GLN A 49 -12.54 8.68 18.54
N TYR A 50 -12.34 7.57 17.82
CA TYR A 50 -13.12 6.33 18.01
C TYR A 50 -12.19 5.12 18.19
N PRO A 51 -11.57 4.97 19.37
CA PRO A 51 -10.61 3.88 19.59
C PRO A 51 -11.18 2.47 19.35
N ARG A 52 -12.50 2.29 19.59
CA ARG A 52 -13.14 0.99 19.36
C ARG A 52 -13.19 0.60 17.89
N VAL A 53 -13.22 1.60 17.01
CA VAL A 53 -13.16 1.35 15.56
C VAL A 53 -11.79 0.81 15.16
N MET A 54 -10.72 1.32 15.76
CA MET A 54 -9.39 0.78 15.55
C MET A 54 -9.30 -0.67 16.02
N GLY A 55 -9.85 -0.97 17.21
CA GLY A 55 -9.89 -2.33 17.74
C GLY A 55 -10.62 -3.31 16.81
N LEU A 56 -11.69 -2.87 16.18
CA LEU A 56 -12.43 -3.69 15.20
C LEU A 56 -11.53 -4.08 14.02
N PHE A 57 -10.78 -3.14 13.47
CA PHE A 57 -9.89 -3.40 12.36
C PHE A 57 -8.67 -4.21 12.76
N ASP A 58 -8.25 -4.12 14.02
CA ASP A 58 -7.14 -4.92 14.57
C ASP A 58 -7.60 -6.29 15.06
N ARG A 59 -8.83 -6.66 14.75
CA ARG A 59 -9.43 -7.96 15.10
C ARG A 59 -9.60 -8.18 16.59
N GLU A 60 -9.75 -7.11 17.35
CA GLU A 60 -10.12 -7.20 18.75
C GLU A 60 -11.63 -7.47 18.88
N ALA A 61 -12.03 -8.08 19.99
CA ALA A 61 -13.45 -8.32 20.25
C ALA A 61 -14.17 -7.01 20.52
N VAL A 62 -15.19 -6.71 19.71
CA VAL A 62 -16.04 -5.53 19.87
C VAL A 62 -17.48 -6.00 19.99
N SER A 63 -18.15 -5.63 21.08
CA SER A 63 -19.50 -6.13 21.37
C SER A 63 -20.58 -5.36 20.58
N ALA A 64 -20.55 -4.04 20.58
CA ALA A 64 -21.52 -3.21 19.89
C ALA A 64 -20.87 -1.87 19.56
N LEU A 65 -21.27 -1.28 18.45
CA LEU A 65 -20.82 0.04 18.02
C LEU A 65 -21.98 1.03 18.08
N THR A 66 -21.68 2.27 18.42
CA THR A 66 -22.64 3.36 18.32
C THR A 66 -22.88 3.70 16.85
N GLU A 67 -23.94 4.46 16.58
CA GLU A 67 -24.22 4.95 15.22
C GLU A 67 -23.05 5.75 14.67
N ALA A 68 -22.44 6.61 15.50
CA ALA A 68 -21.27 7.39 15.10
C ALA A 68 -20.07 6.51 14.80
N GLU A 69 -19.85 5.47 15.59
CA GLU A 69 -18.79 4.49 15.35
C GLU A 69 -19.03 3.71 14.06
N CYS A 70 -20.26 3.33 13.77
CA CYS A 70 -20.60 2.69 12.49
C CYS A 70 -20.30 3.60 11.30
N ALA A 71 -20.66 4.88 11.37
CA ALA A 71 -20.33 5.85 10.33
C ALA A 71 -18.81 5.97 10.16
N ALA A 72 -18.07 5.95 11.25
CA ALA A 72 -16.60 5.99 11.21
C ALA A 72 -16.02 4.74 10.52
N VAL A 73 -16.58 3.56 10.76
CA VAL A 73 -16.16 2.32 10.09
C VAL A 73 -16.34 2.46 8.57
N ILE A 74 -17.46 3.00 8.13
CA ILE A 74 -17.74 3.19 6.70
C ILE A 74 -16.72 4.17 6.10
N GLU A 75 -16.43 5.25 6.79
CA GLU A 75 -15.44 6.23 6.33
C GLU A 75 -14.04 5.60 6.26
N ILE A 76 -13.62 4.85 7.27
CA ILE A 76 -12.32 4.15 7.28
C ILE A 76 -12.22 3.18 6.12
N ALA A 77 -13.26 2.40 5.84
CA ALA A 77 -13.26 1.46 4.72
C ALA A 77 -13.05 2.18 3.39
N SER A 78 -13.74 3.31 3.19
CA SER A 78 -13.57 4.14 1.99
C SER A 78 -12.15 4.71 1.89
N LEU A 79 -11.62 5.23 2.98
CA LEU A 79 -10.27 5.79 3.01
C LEU A 79 -9.20 4.73 2.74
N ARG A 80 -9.37 3.54 3.28
CA ARG A 80 -8.44 2.43 3.04
C ARG A 80 -8.46 2.00 1.57
N ASN A 81 -9.64 1.99 0.94
CA ASN A 81 -9.73 1.71 -0.49
C ASN A 81 -9.02 2.77 -1.32
N GLN A 82 -9.22 4.04 -1.00
CA GLN A 82 -8.53 5.14 -1.68
C GLN A 82 -7.01 5.03 -1.50
N ARG A 83 -6.55 4.70 -0.30
CA ARG A 83 -5.13 4.49 -0.03
C ARG A 83 -4.57 3.35 -0.86
N THR A 84 -5.29 2.24 -0.95
CA THR A 84 -4.88 1.10 -1.76
C THR A 84 -4.74 1.48 -3.23
N GLU A 85 -5.69 2.25 -3.78
CA GLU A 85 -5.62 2.70 -5.16
C GLU A 85 -4.39 3.57 -5.41
N ILE A 86 -4.08 4.49 -4.50
CA ILE A 86 -2.89 5.34 -4.60
C ILE A 86 -1.61 4.50 -4.52
N GLU A 87 -1.57 3.55 -3.59
CA GLU A 87 -0.42 2.66 -3.43
C GLU A 87 -0.21 1.78 -4.66
N MET A 88 -1.27 1.26 -5.24
CA MET A 88 -1.20 0.44 -6.45
C MET A 88 -0.70 1.26 -7.64
N GLU A 89 -1.21 2.48 -7.79
CA GLU A 89 -0.77 3.37 -8.85
C GLU A 89 0.71 3.72 -8.71
N ALA A 90 1.14 4.07 -7.49
CA ALA A 90 2.53 4.39 -7.22
C ALA A 90 3.45 3.20 -7.47
N ALA A 91 3.04 2.00 -7.05
CA ALA A 91 3.80 0.77 -7.28
C ALA A 91 3.93 0.46 -8.77
N TYR A 92 2.84 0.65 -9.52
CA TYR A 92 2.85 0.44 -10.97
C TYR A 92 3.84 1.38 -11.66
N PHE A 93 3.76 2.67 -11.41
CA PHE A 93 4.64 3.64 -12.07
C PHE A 93 6.09 3.49 -11.61
N ARG A 94 6.31 3.20 -10.34
CA ARG A 94 7.67 2.94 -9.84
C ARG A 94 8.26 1.69 -10.50
N GLY A 95 7.46 0.65 -10.65
CA GLY A 95 7.88 -0.56 -11.34
C GLY A 95 8.22 -0.32 -12.80
N CYS A 96 7.42 0.49 -13.50
CA CYS A 96 7.70 0.88 -14.88
C CYS A 96 9.03 1.64 -14.98
N TYR A 97 9.28 2.56 -14.05
CA TYR A 97 10.53 3.32 -14.02
C TYR A 97 11.73 2.40 -13.76
N ASP A 98 11.63 1.53 -12.77
CA ASP A 98 12.72 0.66 -12.37
C ASP A 98 12.98 -0.46 -13.37
N SER A 99 11.97 -0.87 -14.15
CA SER A 99 12.10 -1.93 -15.14
C SER A 99 13.12 -1.59 -16.22
N VAL A 100 13.28 -0.32 -16.58
CA VAL A 100 14.26 0.11 -17.56
C VAL A 100 15.68 -0.24 -17.09
N SER A 101 16.03 0.10 -15.86
CA SER A 101 17.33 -0.26 -15.29
C SER A 101 17.53 -1.76 -15.24
N TYR A 102 16.49 -2.49 -14.87
CA TYR A 102 16.53 -3.94 -14.80
C TYR A 102 16.78 -4.55 -16.19
N LEU A 103 16.04 -4.11 -17.18
CA LEU A 103 16.18 -4.63 -18.55
C LEU A 103 17.55 -4.33 -19.13
N ARG A 104 18.15 -3.21 -18.79
CA ARG A 104 19.52 -2.89 -19.17
C ARG A 104 20.51 -3.86 -18.53
N LYS A 105 20.36 -4.13 -17.25
CA LYS A 105 21.22 -5.09 -16.54
C LYS A 105 21.07 -6.50 -17.08
N ALA A 106 19.88 -6.87 -17.51
CA ALA A 106 19.60 -8.18 -18.10
C ALA A 106 20.06 -8.29 -19.57
N GLY A 107 20.54 -7.21 -20.15
CA GLY A 107 21.02 -7.21 -21.54
C GLY A 107 19.91 -7.16 -22.60
N ILE A 108 18.69 -6.79 -22.20
CA ILE A 108 17.54 -6.71 -23.11
C ILE A 108 17.45 -5.35 -23.78
N LEU A 109 17.87 -4.30 -23.08
CA LEU A 109 17.93 -2.93 -23.62
C LEU A 109 19.35 -2.45 -23.79
#